data_115f3be5a003a495ac21c041af34d05c
#
_entry.id   115f3be5a003a495ac21c041af34d05c
#
_cell.length_a   1.000
_cell.length_b   1.000
_cell.length_c   1.000
_cell.angle_alpha   90.00
_cell.angle_beta   90.00
_cell.angle_gamma   90.00
#
_symmetry.space_group_name_H-M   'P 1'
#
loop_
_entity.id
_entity.type
_entity.pdbx_description
1 polymer ?
#
loop_
_entity_poly.entity_id
_entity_poly.type
_entity_poly.pdbx_seq_one_letter_code
_entity_poly.pdbx_strand_id
1 'polypeptide(L)'
;MKKGIFLLFTLIACAFVLASCTQNDGYMRKLQQVDSLMENNPQAAYDSLCLFGKEVECGKSQKTSMRYRLLMAKAQNKLFLAMPSDSAFQEVVDYYESKGTSNDKMEAHYLMGCIYRDQMEAPRAIQSF
;
A
#
# COMPACT_ATOMS: atom_id res chain seq x y z
N MET A 1 45.95 -2.08 -15.17
CA MET A 1 44.98 -0.99 -15.42
C MET A 1 43.57 -1.48 -15.66
N LYS A 2 43.31 -2.53 -16.40
CA LYS A 2 41.94 -3.02 -16.63
C LYS A 2 41.22 -3.59 -15.38
N LYS A 3 41.96 -4.15 -14.42
CA LYS A 3 41.41 -4.70 -13.15
C LYS A 3 40.95 -3.63 -12.18
N GLY A 4 41.53 -2.44 -12.16
CA GLY A 4 41.14 -1.33 -11.28
C GLY A 4 39.84 -0.65 -11.70
N ILE A 5 39.59 -0.57 -13.00
CA ILE A 5 38.34 0.00 -13.56
C ILE A 5 37.16 -0.93 -13.29
N PHE A 6 37.34 -2.25 -13.37
CA PHE A 6 36.32 -3.24 -13.06
C PHE A 6 35.91 -3.22 -11.57
N LEU A 7 36.90 -3.08 -10.66
CA LEU A 7 36.65 -2.93 -9.22
C LEU A 7 35.90 -1.64 -8.89
N LEU A 8 36.19 -0.52 -9.59
CA LEU A 8 35.51 0.74 -9.41
C LEU A 8 34.05 0.67 -9.87
N PHE A 9 33.79 0.01 -11.01
CA PHE A 9 32.42 -0.18 -11.53
C PHE A 9 31.57 -1.08 -10.61
N THR A 10 32.14 -2.13 -10.03
CA THR A 10 31.43 -3.00 -9.08
C THR A 10 31.11 -2.28 -7.76
N LEU A 11 32.00 -1.43 -7.27
CA LEU A 11 31.75 -0.61 -6.06
C LEU A 11 30.63 0.41 -6.27
N ILE A 12 30.58 1.07 -7.44
CA ILE A 12 29.51 2.03 -7.77
C ILE A 12 28.18 1.32 -7.94
N ALA A 13 28.13 0.15 -8.56
CA ALA A 13 26.93 -0.65 -8.70
C ALA A 13 26.34 -1.09 -7.35
N CYS A 14 27.19 -1.52 -6.40
CA CYS A 14 26.77 -1.86 -5.03
C CYS A 14 26.19 -0.67 -4.26
N ALA A 15 26.74 0.54 -4.42
CA ALA A 15 26.25 1.74 -3.76
C ALA A 15 24.84 2.12 -4.23
N PHE A 16 24.52 1.94 -5.50
CA PHE A 16 23.17 2.19 -6.04
C PHE A 16 22.10 1.21 -5.53
N VAL A 17 22.48 -0.05 -5.33
CA VAL A 17 21.54 -1.07 -4.81
C VAL A 17 21.20 -0.79 -3.34
N LEU A 18 22.16 -0.36 -2.53
CA LEU A 18 21.93 -0.04 -1.11
C LEU A 18 21.06 1.21 -0.93
N ALA A 19 21.19 2.23 -1.78
CA ALA A 19 20.36 3.43 -1.72
C ALA A 19 18.89 3.15 -2.08
N SER A 20 18.63 2.20 -2.98
CA SER A 20 17.27 1.80 -3.36
C SER A 20 16.54 1.04 -2.24
N CYS A 21 17.25 0.17 -1.49
CA CYS A 21 16.66 -0.56 -0.36
C CYS A 21 16.28 0.36 0.80
N THR A 22 17.11 1.35 1.14
CA THR A 22 16.85 2.27 2.27
C THR A 22 15.65 3.18 2.04
N GLN A 23 15.38 3.60 0.82
CA GLN A 23 14.20 4.41 0.50
C GLN A 23 12.89 3.61 0.67
N ASN A 24 12.89 2.36 0.26
CA ASN A 24 11.71 1.50 0.34
C ASN A 24 11.30 1.22 1.80
N ASP A 25 12.27 1.01 2.67
CA ASP A 25 12.06 0.84 4.12
C ASP A 25 11.51 2.12 4.78
N GLY A 26 11.92 3.29 4.30
CA GLY A 26 11.44 4.59 4.78
C GLY A 26 9.93 4.77 4.52
N TYR A 27 9.43 4.43 3.34
CA TYR A 27 8.00 4.52 3.02
C TYR A 27 7.16 3.50 3.78
N MET A 28 7.63 2.27 3.91
CA MET A 28 6.92 1.26 4.72
C MET A 28 6.79 1.69 6.17
N ARG A 29 7.80 2.34 6.75
CA ARG A 29 7.75 2.90 8.10
C ARG A 29 6.73 4.03 8.23
N LYS A 30 6.67 4.94 7.25
CA LYS A 30 5.63 5.99 7.19
C LYS A 30 4.23 5.39 7.11
N LEU A 31 4.02 4.36 6.28
CA LEU A 31 2.74 3.67 6.18
C LEU A 31 2.34 2.97 7.48
N GLN A 32 3.29 2.40 8.23
CA GLN A 32 3.03 1.84 9.56
C GLN A 32 2.60 2.91 10.57
N GLN A 33 3.22 4.09 10.54
CA GLN A 33 2.82 5.21 11.38
C GLN A 33 1.40 5.69 11.04
N VAL A 34 1.07 5.78 9.76
CA VAL A 34 -0.28 6.13 9.29
C VAL A 34 -1.31 5.10 9.76
N ASP A 35 -1.00 3.81 9.67
CA ASP A 35 -1.89 2.75 10.14
C ASP A 35 -2.15 2.87 11.65
N SER A 36 -1.12 3.19 12.44
CA SER A 36 -1.27 3.45 13.88
C SER A 36 -2.14 4.68 14.18
N LEU A 37 -2.13 5.70 13.32
CA LEU A 37 -2.99 6.88 13.46
C LEU A 37 -4.45 6.57 13.11
N MET A 38 -4.69 5.56 12.27
CA MET A 38 -6.00 5.28 11.68
C MET A 38 -7.11 5.04 12.70
N GLU A 39 -6.78 4.49 13.87
CA GLU A 39 -7.75 4.21 14.91
C GLU A 39 -8.14 5.46 15.74
N ASN A 40 -7.17 6.34 15.99
CA ASN A 40 -7.37 7.50 16.85
C ASN A 40 -7.68 8.79 16.08
N ASN A 41 -7.13 8.92 14.87
CA ASN A 41 -7.32 10.12 14.04
C ASN A 41 -7.28 9.76 12.56
N PRO A 42 -8.37 9.19 12.02
CA PRO A 42 -8.44 8.78 10.61
C PRO A 42 -8.29 9.95 9.63
N GLN A 43 -8.66 11.18 10.01
CA GLN A 43 -8.47 12.35 9.18
C GLN A 43 -6.98 12.67 9.01
N ALA A 44 -6.21 12.70 10.08
CA ALA A 44 -4.77 12.93 10.00
C ALA A 44 -4.04 11.81 9.22
N ALA A 45 -4.52 10.56 9.34
CA ALA A 45 -4.02 9.44 8.55
C ALA A 45 -4.29 9.64 7.05
N TYR A 46 -5.50 10.03 6.68
CA TYR A 46 -5.90 10.33 5.32
C TYR A 46 -5.08 11.48 4.72
N ASP A 47 -4.95 12.59 5.45
CA ASP A 47 -4.17 13.75 5.01
C ASP A 47 -2.70 13.38 4.76
N SER A 48 -2.13 12.55 5.64
CA SER A 48 -0.76 12.03 5.47
C SER A 48 -0.62 11.17 4.22
N LEU A 49 -1.60 10.30 3.93
CA LEU A 49 -1.62 9.49 2.71
C LEU A 49 -1.71 10.37 1.45
N CYS A 50 -2.51 11.42 1.47
CA CYS A 50 -2.63 12.35 0.35
C CYS A 50 -1.31 13.10 0.07
N LEU A 51 -0.55 13.45 1.11
CA LEU A 51 0.72 14.17 0.97
C LEU A 51 1.80 13.37 0.23
N PHE A 52 1.93 12.08 0.50
CA PHE A 52 2.98 11.26 -0.12
C PHE A 52 2.48 10.21 -1.13
N GLY A 53 1.19 10.21 -1.42
CA GLY A 53 0.58 9.21 -2.29
C GLY A 53 1.13 9.18 -3.71
N LYS A 54 1.32 10.35 -4.31
CA LYS A 54 1.90 10.47 -5.66
C LYS A 54 3.31 9.88 -5.76
N GLU A 55 4.12 10.03 -4.71
CA GLU A 55 5.47 9.48 -4.66
C GLU A 55 5.46 7.96 -4.53
N VAL A 56 4.47 7.40 -3.81
CA VAL A 56 4.34 5.96 -3.61
C VAL A 56 3.82 5.25 -4.86
N GLU A 57 2.89 5.87 -5.59
CA GLU A 57 2.33 5.29 -6.82
C GLU A 57 3.33 5.28 -7.98
N CYS A 58 4.20 6.29 -8.07
CA CYS A 58 5.06 6.54 -9.23
C CYS A 58 6.44 5.84 -9.21
N GLY A 59 6.67 4.78 -8.49
CA GLY A 59 7.96 4.10 -8.63
C GLY A 59 8.45 3.29 -7.44
N LYS A 60 7.57 2.89 -6.57
CA LYS A 60 7.92 2.07 -5.40
C LYS A 60 7.64 0.59 -5.65
N SER A 61 8.09 -0.26 -4.73
CA SER A 61 7.83 -1.69 -4.83
C SER A 61 6.32 -1.98 -4.80
N GLN A 62 5.93 -3.09 -5.40
CA GLN A 62 4.54 -3.56 -5.35
C GLN A 62 4.02 -3.64 -3.90
N LYS A 63 4.86 -4.12 -2.98
CA LYS A 63 4.54 -4.20 -1.55
C LYS A 63 4.12 -2.84 -0.97
N THR A 64 4.89 -1.79 -1.25
CA THR A 64 4.62 -0.44 -0.75
C THR A 64 3.37 0.15 -1.40
N SER A 65 3.21 -0.02 -2.70
CA SER A 65 2.02 0.45 -3.44
C SER A 65 0.74 -0.23 -2.93
N MET A 66 0.75 -1.55 -2.75
CA MET A 66 -0.43 -2.28 -2.25
C MET A 66 -0.78 -1.90 -0.81
N ARG A 67 0.22 -1.71 0.06
CA ARG A 67 -0.01 -1.22 1.43
C ARG A 67 -0.61 0.17 1.44
N TYR A 68 -0.11 1.08 0.63
CA TYR A 68 -0.66 2.42 0.47
C TYR A 68 -2.14 2.38 0.04
N ARG A 69 -2.47 1.59 -0.99
CA ARG A 69 -3.84 1.47 -1.51
C ARG A 69 -4.80 0.86 -0.48
N LEU A 70 -4.35 -0.14 0.28
CA LEU A 70 -5.13 -0.72 1.37
C LEU A 70 -5.44 0.33 2.45
N LEU A 71 -4.44 1.07 2.91
CA LEU A 71 -4.60 2.11 3.95
C LEU A 71 -5.45 3.29 3.45
N MET A 72 -5.32 3.68 2.18
CA MET A 72 -6.16 4.71 1.59
C MET A 72 -7.63 4.30 1.59
N ALA A 73 -7.95 3.09 1.15
CA ALA A 73 -9.32 2.56 1.20
C ALA A 73 -9.84 2.47 2.64
N LYS A 74 -9.00 2.05 3.60
CA LYS A 74 -9.35 2.03 5.03
C LYS A 74 -9.70 3.41 5.55
N ALA A 75 -8.90 4.43 5.24
CA ALA A 75 -9.15 5.82 5.64
C ALA A 75 -10.45 6.36 5.01
N GLN A 76 -10.64 6.12 3.71
CA GLN A 76 -11.85 6.52 3.00
C GLN A 76 -13.11 5.88 3.61
N ASN A 77 -13.08 4.59 3.93
CA ASN A 77 -14.19 3.91 4.59
C ASN A 77 -14.49 4.50 5.97
N LYS A 78 -13.48 4.76 6.81
CA LYS A 78 -13.66 5.36 8.15
C LYS A 78 -14.20 6.79 8.10
N LEU A 79 -13.88 7.54 7.06
CA LEU A 79 -14.30 8.93 6.88
C LEU A 79 -15.58 9.07 6.03
N PHE A 80 -16.18 7.98 5.61
CA PHE A 80 -17.34 7.96 4.70
C PHE A 80 -17.08 8.71 3.39
N LEU A 81 -15.84 8.65 2.89
CA LEU A 81 -15.47 9.20 1.59
C LEU A 81 -15.71 8.18 0.48
N ALA A 82 -15.70 8.67 -0.77
CA ALA A 82 -15.83 7.78 -1.93
C ALA A 82 -14.72 6.73 -1.94
N MET A 83 -15.11 5.45 -1.98
CA MET A 83 -14.23 4.30 -2.07
C MET A 83 -13.73 4.10 -3.50
N PRO A 84 -12.59 3.41 -3.71
CA PRO A 84 -12.17 3.02 -5.06
C PRO A 84 -13.18 2.08 -5.70
N SER A 85 -13.13 1.91 -7.03
CA SER A 85 -13.95 0.91 -7.71
C SER A 85 -13.53 -0.50 -7.30
N ASP A 86 -14.46 -1.45 -7.37
CA ASP A 86 -14.21 -2.87 -7.11
C ASP A 86 -13.10 -3.41 -8.02
N SER A 87 -13.14 -3.09 -9.32
CA SER A 87 -12.09 -3.50 -10.27
C SER A 87 -10.71 -2.95 -9.92
N ALA A 88 -10.61 -1.70 -9.47
CA ALA A 88 -9.35 -1.11 -9.04
C ALA A 88 -8.85 -1.73 -7.73
N PHE A 89 -9.73 -2.08 -6.81
CA PHE A 89 -9.35 -2.65 -5.52
C PHE A 89 -9.09 -4.16 -5.58
N GLN A 90 -9.59 -4.87 -6.61
CA GLN A 90 -9.37 -6.32 -6.79
C GLN A 90 -7.88 -6.67 -6.82
N GLU A 91 -7.04 -5.83 -7.42
CA GLU A 91 -5.59 -6.03 -7.45
C GLU A 91 -4.98 -6.05 -6.02
N VAL A 92 -5.51 -5.25 -5.11
CA VAL A 92 -5.09 -5.25 -3.69
C VAL A 92 -5.50 -6.55 -3.01
N VAL A 93 -6.73 -7.01 -3.24
CA VAL A 93 -7.21 -8.30 -2.70
C VAL A 93 -6.34 -9.45 -3.22
N ASP A 94 -6.11 -9.55 -4.52
CA ASP A 94 -5.30 -10.60 -5.14
C ASP A 94 -3.85 -10.61 -4.61
N TYR A 95 -3.28 -9.43 -4.41
CA TYR A 95 -1.95 -9.31 -3.82
C TYR A 95 -1.90 -9.88 -2.40
N TYR A 96 -2.84 -9.50 -1.53
CA TYR A 96 -2.84 -9.96 -0.15
C TYR A 96 -3.27 -11.43 -0.03
N GLU A 97 -4.11 -11.95 -0.94
CA GLU A 97 -4.40 -13.38 -1.02
C GLU A 97 -3.14 -14.22 -1.24
N SER A 98 -2.24 -13.75 -2.08
CA SER A 98 -1.00 -14.49 -2.40
C SER A 98 0.15 -14.22 -1.43
N LYS A 99 0.25 -13.01 -0.85
CA LYS A 99 1.44 -12.55 -0.12
C LYS A 99 1.15 -11.95 1.26
N GLY A 100 -0.11 -11.81 1.64
CA GLY A 100 -0.51 -11.21 2.90
C GLY A 100 -0.53 -12.19 4.07
N THR A 101 -0.47 -11.64 5.30
CA THR A 101 -0.81 -12.35 6.52
C THR A 101 -2.33 -12.60 6.59
N SER A 102 -2.78 -13.44 7.52
CA SER A 102 -4.22 -13.65 7.73
C SER A 102 -4.98 -12.36 8.03
N ASN A 103 -4.36 -11.44 8.79
CA ASN A 103 -4.96 -10.15 9.09
C ASN A 103 -5.04 -9.25 7.85
N ASP A 104 -3.99 -9.23 7.02
CA ASP A 104 -4.00 -8.44 5.77
C ASP A 104 -5.09 -8.94 4.81
N LYS A 105 -5.25 -10.25 4.67
CA LYS A 105 -6.32 -10.87 3.86
C LYS A 105 -7.71 -10.47 4.37
N MET A 106 -7.94 -10.63 5.67
CA MET A 106 -9.19 -10.25 6.30
C MET A 106 -9.51 -8.77 6.07
N GLU A 107 -8.55 -7.88 6.23
CA GLU A 107 -8.73 -6.44 6.02
C GLU A 107 -9.03 -6.11 4.56
N ALA A 108 -8.33 -6.72 3.60
CA ALA A 108 -8.58 -6.53 2.17
C ALA A 108 -9.99 -6.99 1.78
N HIS A 109 -10.43 -8.15 2.22
CA HIS A 109 -11.79 -8.65 1.97
C HIS A 109 -12.86 -7.80 2.64
N TYR A 110 -12.65 -7.39 3.89
CA TYR A 110 -13.55 -6.47 4.59
C TYR A 110 -13.77 -5.17 3.81
N LEU A 111 -12.68 -4.56 3.33
CA LEU A 111 -12.77 -3.33 2.54
C LEU A 111 -13.43 -3.55 1.18
N MET A 112 -13.19 -4.69 0.53
CA MET A 112 -13.93 -5.04 -0.69
C MET A 112 -15.43 -5.19 -0.42
N GLY A 113 -15.80 -5.79 0.71
CA GLY A 113 -17.20 -5.88 1.15
C GLY A 113 -17.82 -4.48 1.36
N CYS A 114 -17.06 -3.53 1.93
CA CYS A 114 -17.50 -2.14 2.06
C CYS A 114 -17.70 -1.47 0.69
N ILE A 115 -16.81 -1.73 -0.28
CA ILE A 115 -16.95 -1.21 -1.65
C ILE A 115 -18.25 -1.74 -2.29
N TYR A 116 -18.51 -3.03 -2.21
CA TYR A 116 -19.75 -3.61 -2.74
C TYR A 116 -21.01 -3.09 -2.02
N ARG A 117 -20.95 -2.91 -0.71
CA ARG A 117 -22.03 -2.26 0.05
C ARG A 117 -22.33 -0.86 -0.49
N ASP A 118 -21.31 -0.06 -0.74
CA ASP A 118 -21.48 1.32 -1.22
C ASP A 118 -22.01 1.36 -2.66
N GLN A 119 -21.73 0.31 -3.45
CA GLN A 119 -22.32 0.10 -4.77
C GLN A 119 -23.73 -0.53 -4.76
N MET A 120 -24.31 -0.75 -3.58
CA MET A 120 -25.60 -1.43 -3.39
C MET A 120 -25.61 -2.89 -3.87
N GLU A 121 -24.47 -3.55 -3.93
CA GLU A 121 -24.32 -4.95 -4.33
C GLU A 121 -24.32 -5.89 -3.11
N ALA A 122 -25.44 -5.97 -2.41
CA ALA A 122 -25.57 -6.72 -1.17
C ALA A 122 -25.11 -8.20 -1.25
N PRO A 123 -25.39 -9.00 -2.28
CA PRO A 123 -24.90 -10.37 -2.38
C PRO A 123 -23.39 -10.47 -2.40
N ARG A 124 -22.71 -9.59 -3.16
CA ARG A 124 -21.25 -9.55 -3.23
C ARG A 124 -20.61 -9.02 -1.94
N ALA A 125 -21.25 -8.05 -1.29
CA ALA A 125 -20.81 -7.56 0.01
C ALA A 125 -20.80 -8.69 1.05
N ILE A 126 -21.87 -9.46 1.17
CA ILE A 126 -22.00 -10.57 2.10
C ILE A 126 -20.95 -11.67 1.81
N GLN A 127 -20.65 -11.92 0.55
CA GLN A 127 -19.66 -12.93 0.15
C GLN A 127 -18.22 -12.49 0.52
N SER A 128 -17.96 -11.19 0.57
CA SER A 128 -16.63 -10.62 0.88
C SER A 128 -16.37 -10.47 2.38
N PHE A 129 -17.41 -10.37 3.21
CA PHE A 129 -17.29 -10.33 4.67
C PHE A 129 -17.07 -11.71 5.28
#